data_b21d57f189a499e3532a27e7074ef1cb
#
_entry.id   b21d57f189a499e3532a27e7074ef1cb
#
_cell.length_a   1.000
_cell.length_b   1.000
_cell.length_c   1.000
_cell.angle_alpha   90.00
_cell.angle_beta   90.00
_cell.angle_gamma   90.00
#
_symmetry.space_group_name_H-M   'P 1'
#
loop_
_entity.id
_entity.type
_entity.pdbx_description
1 polymer ?
#
loop_
_entity_poly.entity_id
_entity_poly.type
_entity_poly.pdbx_seq_one_letter_code
_entity_poly.pdbx_strand_id
1 'polypeptide(L)'
;MQDSILMTIRKLVCGDPYADHFDNDLLVHINACFSILNQLGVGPENGFVVTDDTQSWSSYIADNYILNMVKTYVTLKVKKIFDPPLTSSVLEAMDKEISQLEWRLNVAVDPVKPTSTSKTTARRRSRKTN
;
A
#
# COMPACT_ATOMS: atom_id res chain seq x y z
N MET A 1 -18.18 9.81 -1.66
CA MET A 1 -17.15 10.00 -0.71
C MET A 1 -16.57 8.77 -0.12
N GLN A 2 -17.22 7.65 -0.33
CA GLN A 2 -16.65 6.40 0.19
C GLN A 2 -15.37 6.01 -0.49
N ASP A 3 -15.10 6.62 -1.64
CA ASP A 3 -13.88 6.34 -2.38
C ASP A 3 -12.71 7.24 -1.96
N SER A 4 -12.93 8.18 -1.03
CA SER A 4 -11.88 9.09 -0.57
C SER A 4 -10.82 8.34 0.23
N ILE A 5 -9.56 8.56 -0.12
CA ILE A 5 -8.44 7.92 0.58
C ILE A 5 -8.39 8.41 2.03
N LEU A 6 -8.40 9.72 2.24
CA LEU A 6 -8.29 10.27 3.59
C LEU A 6 -9.46 9.86 4.46
N MET A 7 -10.69 9.90 3.95
CA MET A 7 -11.85 9.52 4.74
C MET A 7 -11.83 8.05 5.10
N THR A 8 -11.35 7.19 4.20
CA THR A 8 -11.21 5.76 4.49
C THR A 8 -10.22 5.55 5.64
N ILE A 9 -9.08 6.21 5.59
CA ILE A 9 -8.07 6.06 6.63
C ILE A 9 -8.56 6.63 7.96
N ARG A 10 -9.23 7.79 7.94
CA ARG A 10 -9.82 8.33 9.16
C ARG A 10 -10.75 7.30 9.82
N LYS A 11 -11.62 6.70 9.01
CA LYS A 11 -12.59 5.73 9.54
C LYS A 11 -11.89 4.51 10.13
N LEU A 12 -10.90 3.97 9.43
CA LEU A 12 -10.27 2.72 9.84
C LEU A 12 -9.27 2.90 10.98
N VAL A 13 -8.66 4.08 11.09
CA VAL A 13 -7.64 4.34 12.11
C VAL A 13 -8.23 5.11 13.29
N CYS A 14 -9.08 6.10 13.02
CA CYS A 14 -9.64 6.97 14.06
C CYS A 14 -11.08 6.63 14.41
N GLY A 15 -11.70 5.75 13.66
CA GLY A 15 -13.08 5.31 13.93
C GLY A 15 -14.17 6.22 13.39
N ASP A 16 -13.80 7.34 12.76
CA ASP A 16 -14.77 8.33 12.29
C ASP A 16 -14.24 8.98 11.02
N PRO A 17 -14.94 8.85 9.86
CA PRO A 17 -14.43 9.43 8.61
C PRO A 17 -14.39 10.95 8.61
N TYR A 18 -15.02 11.59 9.60
CA TYR A 18 -15.03 13.05 9.70
C TYR A 18 -14.12 13.58 10.81
N ALA A 19 -13.37 12.69 11.47
CA ALA A 19 -12.43 13.12 12.51
C ALA A 19 -11.19 13.71 11.86
N ASP A 20 -11.05 15.04 11.89
CA ASP A 20 -10.01 15.72 11.12
C ASP A 20 -8.86 16.29 11.93
N HIS A 21 -8.84 16.05 13.26
CA HIS A 21 -7.79 16.66 14.08
C HIS A 21 -6.41 16.03 13.88
N PHE A 22 -6.32 14.89 13.27
CA PHE A 22 -5.04 14.25 13.00
C PHE A 22 -4.66 14.26 11.52
N ASP A 23 -5.36 15.08 10.70
CA ASP A 23 -5.17 15.03 9.25
C ASP A 23 -3.72 15.30 8.85
N ASN A 24 -3.07 16.28 9.47
CA ASN A 24 -1.68 16.56 9.08
C ASN A 24 -0.78 15.36 9.31
N ASP A 25 -0.93 14.70 10.45
CA ASP A 25 -0.13 13.51 10.74
C ASP A 25 -0.51 12.35 9.84
N LEU A 26 -1.82 12.15 9.63
CA LEU A 26 -2.28 11.07 8.76
C LEU A 26 -1.73 11.26 7.35
N LEU A 27 -1.78 12.48 6.83
CA LEU A 27 -1.32 12.75 5.47
C LEU A 27 0.17 12.49 5.31
N VAL A 28 0.98 12.82 6.32
CA VAL A 28 2.40 12.53 6.27
C VAL A 28 2.63 11.03 6.09
N HIS A 29 1.93 10.23 6.87
CA HIS A 29 2.14 8.78 6.82
C HIS A 29 1.49 8.14 5.60
N ILE A 30 0.33 8.66 5.17
CA ILE A 30 -0.31 8.20 3.94
C ILE A 30 0.62 8.43 2.75
N ASN A 31 1.17 9.64 2.65
CA ASN A 31 2.03 9.97 1.53
C ASN A 31 3.35 9.22 1.58
N ALA A 32 3.86 8.92 2.77
CA ALA A 32 5.03 8.06 2.89
C ALA A 32 4.75 6.67 2.32
N CYS A 33 3.54 6.14 2.55
CA CYS A 33 3.14 4.85 1.98
C CYS A 33 3.11 4.92 0.46
N PHE A 34 2.53 5.98 -0.10
CA PHE A 34 2.47 6.11 -1.55
C PHE A 34 3.84 6.30 -2.17
N SER A 35 4.77 6.90 -1.43
CA SER A 35 6.15 7.01 -1.90
C SER A 35 6.80 5.63 -2.01
N ILE A 36 6.60 4.79 -1.00
CA ILE A 36 7.11 3.41 -1.03
C ILE A 36 6.46 2.63 -2.18
N LEU A 37 5.14 2.78 -2.33
CA LEU A 37 4.43 2.10 -3.41
C LEU A 37 4.94 2.52 -4.78
N ASN A 38 5.27 3.81 -4.94
CA ASN A 38 5.86 4.29 -6.18
C ASN A 38 7.19 3.59 -6.46
N GLN A 39 8.01 3.41 -5.43
CA GLN A 39 9.29 2.71 -5.57
C GLN A 39 9.09 1.25 -5.95
N LEU A 40 7.97 0.66 -5.53
CA LEU A 40 7.66 -0.72 -5.89
C LEU A 40 7.07 -0.85 -7.29
N GLY A 41 6.82 0.27 -7.94
CA GLY A 41 6.23 0.27 -9.28
C GLY A 41 4.72 0.33 -9.30
N VAL A 42 4.09 0.66 -8.17
CA VAL A 42 2.64 0.68 -8.06
C VAL A 42 2.13 2.10 -8.26
N GLY A 43 1.09 2.24 -9.07
CA GLY A 43 0.42 3.52 -9.28
C GLY A 43 1.07 4.35 -10.35
N PRO A 44 0.70 5.64 -10.43
CA PRO A 44 1.22 6.53 -11.48
C PRO A 44 2.74 6.65 -11.43
N GLU A 45 3.33 6.73 -12.61
CA GLU A 45 4.78 6.76 -12.73
C GLU A 45 5.39 7.96 -12.01
N ASN A 46 4.71 9.09 -12.05
CA ASN A 46 5.20 10.31 -11.43
C ASN A 46 4.84 10.42 -9.94
N GLY A 47 4.25 9.37 -9.40
CA GLY A 47 3.87 9.37 -7.99
C GLY A 47 2.46 9.85 -7.76
N PHE A 48 2.01 9.76 -6.53
CA PHE A 48 0.66 10.14 -6.16
C PHE A 48 0.70 10.76 -4.77
N VAL A 49 0.00 11.89 -4.61
CA VAL A 49 0.01 12.63 -3.36
C VAL A 49 -1.43 12.87 -2.91
N VAL A 50 -1.68 12.66 -1.63
CA VAL A 50 -2.97 12.97 -1.02
C VAL A 50 -2.82 14.26 -0.24
N THR A 51 -3.62 15.26 -0.57
CA THR A 51 -3.55 16.58 0.08
C THR A 51 -4.75 16.86 0.96
N ASP A 52 -5.90 16.22 0.67
CA ASP A 52 -7.13 16.42 1.43
C ASP A 52 -8.05 15.23 1.16
N ASP A 53 -9.35 15.40 1.39
CA ASP A 53 -10.30 14.29 1.22
C ASP A 53 -10.87 14.19 -0.19
N THR A 54 -10.31 14.92 -1.15
CA THR A 54 -10.80 14.86 -2.53
C THR A 54 -10.10 13.81 -3.38
N GLN A 55 -8.92 13.37 -3.00
CA GLN A 55 -8.23 12.31 -3.76
C GLN A 55 -8.91 10.97 -3.51
N SER A 56 -9.17 10.23 -4.58
CA SER A 56 -9.89 8.97 -4.49
C SER A 56 -8.98 7.78 -4.78
N TRP A 57 -9.37 6.62 -4.25
CA TRP A 57 -8.64 5.39 -4.54
C TRP A 57 -8.67 5.07 -6.02
N SER A 58 -9.82 5.30 -6.68
CA SER A 58 -9.96 4.97 -8.10
C SER A 58 -9.11 5.89 -8.97
N SER A 59 -8.82 7.11 -8.52
CA SER A 59 -7.93 7.99 -9.27
C SER A 59 -6.47 7.56 -9.14
N TYR A 60 -6.15 6.76 -8.12
CA TYR A 60 -4.80 6.25 -7.94
C TYR A 60 -4.53 5.05 -8.85
N ILE A 61 -5.42 4.06 -8.83
CA ILE A 61 -5.27 2.85 -9.64
C ILE A 61 -6.65 2.37 -10.03
N ALA A 62 -6.81 1.95 -11.29
CA ALA A 62 -8.08 1.42 -11.77
C ALA A 62 -8.25 -0.08 -11.53
N ASP A 63 -7.16 -0.82 -11.40
CA ASP A 63 -7.22 -2.27 -11.20
C ASP A 63 -7.65 -2.59 -9.78
N ASN A 64 -8.86 -3.14 -9.62
CA ASN A 64 -9.42 -3.40 -8.30
C ASN A 64 -8.63 -4.41 -7.49
N TYR A 65 -8.02 -5.38 -8.15
CA TYR A 65 -7.24 -6.40 -7.45
C TYR A 65 -6.04 -5.76 -6.74
N ILE A 66 -5.30 -4.95 -7.48
CA ILE A 66 -4.14 -4.25 -6.92
C ILE A 66 -4.60 -3.21 -5.91
N LEU A 67 -5.69 -2.51 -6.20
CA LEU A 67 -6.20 -1.46 -5.32
C LEU A 67 -6.57 -2.01 -3.95
N ASN A 68 -7.17 -3.20 -3.89
CA ASN A 68 -7.53 -3.80 -2.61
C ASN A 68 -6.29 -4.08 -1.76
N MET A 69 -5.21 -4.54 -2.39
CA MET A 69 -3.96 -4.75 -1.67
C MET A 69 -3.37 -3.44 -1.18
N VAL A 70 -3.47 -2.39 -1.99
CA VAL A 70 -2.97 -1.07 -1.61
C VAL A 70 -3.74 -0.53 -0.41
N LYS A 71 -5.08 -0.65 -0.43
CA LYS A 71 -5.89 -0.18 0.69
C LYS A 71 -5.49 -0.86 1.99
N THR A 72 -5.31 -2.17 1.95
CA THR A 72 -4.89 -2.92 3.12
C THR A 72 -3.51 -2.49 3.58
N TYR A 73 -2.59 -2.32 2.64
CA TYR A 73 -1.22 -1.94 2.95
C TYR A 73 -1.17 -0.57 3.64
N VAL A 74 -1.82 0.43 3.05
CA VAL A 74 -1.81 1.78 3.60
C VAL A 74 -2.46 1.79 4.98
N THR A 75 -3.60 1.10 5.12
CA THR A 75 -4.31 1.04 6.39
C THR A 75 -3.45 0.43 7.49
N LEU A 76 -2.79 -0.70 7.19
CA LEU A 76 -1.94 -1.36 8.19
C LEU A 76 -0.75 -0.51 8.59
N LYS A 77 -0.11 0.14 7.62
CA LYS A 77 1.06 0.97 7.92
C LYS A 77 0.68 2.17 8.79
N VAL A 78 -0.43 2.84 8.44
CA VAL A 78 -0.85 4.00 9.21
C VAL A 78 -1.35 3.58 10.60
N LYS A 79 -2.12 2.50 10.66
CA LYS A 79 -2.65 2.01 11.92
C LYS A 79 -1.53 1.59 12.88
N LYS A 80 -0.47 1.00 12.36
CA LYS A 80 0.66 0.61 13.19
C LYS A 80 1.26 1.80 13.93
N ILE A 81 1.21 2.97 13.33
CA ILE A 81 1.76 4.18 13.91
C ILE A 81 0.78 4.82 14.89
N PHE A 82 -0.50 4.90 14.51
CA PHE A 82 -1.51 5.62 15.29
C PHE A 82 -2.19 4.77 16.35
N ASP A 83 -2.29 3.46 16.13
CA ASP A 83 -3.00 2.58 17.05
C ASP A 83 -2.30 1.22 17.04
N PRO A 84 -1.04 1.18 17.51
CA PRO A 84 -0.29 -0.07 17.46
C PRO A 84 -0.90 -1.14 18.36
N PRO A 85 -0.75 -2.42 17.98
CA PRO A 85 -1.23 -3.51 18.82
C PRO A 85 -0.53 -3.52 20.17
N LEU A 86 -1.25 -3.97 21.18
CA LEU A 86 -0.73 -4.01 22.56
C LEU A 86 0.21 -5.18 22.81
N THR A 87 0.13 -6.22 21.98
CA THR A 87 0.97 -7.40 22.18
C THR A 87 1.99 -7.53 21.06
N SER A 88 3.17 -8.05 21.43
CA SER A 88 4.24 -8.22 20.44
C SER A 88 3.89 -9.23 19.37
N SER A 89 3.11 -10.27 19.72
CA SER A 89 2.74 -11.28 18.74
C SER A 89 1.84 -10.71 17.65
N VAL A 90 0.90 -9.83 18.02
CA VAL A 90 0.04 -9.19 17.02
C VAL A 90 0.84 -8.22 16.19
N LEU A 91 1.76 -7.47 16.81
CA LEU A 91 2.62 -6.56 16.08
C LEU A 91 3.48 -7.30 15.06
N GLU A 92 4.05 -8.44 15.44
CA GLU A 92 4.84 -9.25 14.52
C GLU A 92 4.02 -9.76 13.35
N ALA A 93 2.77 -10.19 13.63
CA ALA A 93 1.87 -10.64 12.57
C ALA A 93 1.55 -9.51 11.62
N MET A 94 1.34 -8.30 12.13
CA MET A 94 1.08 -7.12 11.32
C MET A 94 2.28 -6.80 10.44
N ASP A 95 3.49 -6.82 11.01
CA ASP A 95 4.71 -6.56 10.24
C ASP A 95 4.90 -7.58 9.13
N LYS A 96 4.59 -8.85 9.41
CA LYS A 96 4.69 -9.89 8.40
C LYS A 96 3.70 -9.65 7.27
N GLU A 97 2.46 -9.26 7.62
CA GLU A 97 1.45 -8.97 6.61
C GLU A 97 1.87 -7.79 5.74
N ILE A 98 2.42 -6.74 6.35
CA ILE A 98 2.91 -5.56 5.61
C ILE A 98 4.00 -5.98 4.62
N SER A 99 4.96 -6.78 5.08
CA SER A 99 6.05 -7.25 4.22
C SER A 99 5.54 -8.11 3.08
N GLN A 100 4.56 -8.99 3.35
CA GLN A 100 3.97 -9.81 2.31
C GLN A 100 3.25 -8.99 1.27
N LEU A 101 2.54 -7.93 1.71
CA LEU A 101 1.85 -7.06 0.79
C LEU A 101 2.83 -6.31 -0.11
N GLU A 102 3.96 -5.85 0.45
CA GLU A 102 4.98 -5.20 -0.35
C GLU A 102 5.50 -6.13 -1.44
N TRP A 103 5.76 -7.38 -1.07
CA TRP A 103 6.26 -8.36 -2.03
C TRP A 103 5.20 -8.66 -3.10
N ARG A 104 3.95 -8.87 -2.67
CA ARG A 104 2.87 -9.18 -3.61
C ARG A 104 2.60 -8.03 -4.57
N LEU A 105 2.64 -6.80 -4.07
CA LEU A 105 2.42 -5.63 -4.90
C LEU A 105 3.53 -5.47 -5.93
N ASN A 106 4.77 -5.69 -5.51
CA ASN A 106 5.89 -5.60 -6.42
C ASN A 106 5.76 -6.65 -7.54
N VAL A 107 5.39 -7.87 -7.17
CA VAL A 107 5.23 -8.94 -8.15
C VAL A 107 4.06 -8.66 -9.09
N ALA A 108 2.95 -8.14 -8.53
CA ALA A 108 1.75 -7.92 -9.33
C ALA A 108 1.94 -6.89 -10.41
N VAL A 109 2.79 -5.88 -10.16
CA VAL A 109 3.00 -4.81 -11.14
C VAL A 109 4.24 -5.00 -11.99
N ASP A 110 5.03 -6.03 -11.72
CA ASP A 110 6.23 -6.30 -12.50
C ASP A 110 5.82 -7.07 -13.75
N PRO A 111 5.75 -6.41 -14.89
CA PRO A 111 5.15 -7.04 -16.06
C PRO A 111 5.99 -8.14 -16.59
N VAL A 112 7.23 -8.17 -16.37
CA VAL A 112 8.05 -9.00 -17.11
C VAL A 112 9.10 -9.56 -16.37
N LYS A 113 9.15 -9.43 -15.56
CA LYS A 113 10.24 -9.98 -14.91
C LYS A 113 10.63 -11.29 -15.32
N PRO A 114 10.04 -10.26 -16.14
CA PRO A 114 10.37 -10.88 -16.44
C PRO A 114 11.03 -11.10 -16.79
N THR A 115 10.91 -10.95 -16.91
CA THR A 115 11.61 -10.90 -17.15
C THR A 115 12.21 -10.77 -16.86
N SER A 116 12.16 -11.00 -16.85
CA SER A 116 12.87 -10.88 -16.65
C SER A 116 13.10 -11.10 -16.24
N THR A 117 13.03 -11.45 -16.29
CA THR A 117 13.50 -11.63 -16.08
C THR A 117 13.49 -11.98 -15.64
N SER A 118 13.35 -12.37 -15.69
CA SER A 118 13.72 -12.70 -15.46
C SER A 118 13.76 -13.23 -14.78
N LYS A 119 13.81 -13.77 -14.82
CA LYS A 119 14.22 -14.33 -14.52
C LYS A 119 14.10 -14.87 -13.88
N THR A 120 13.90 -15.16 -13.88
CA THR A 120 14.16 -15.67 -13.63
C THR A 120 14.00 -16.20 -13.43
N THR A 121 13.71 -16.57 -13.49
CA THR A 121 14.02 -17.13 -13.54
C THR A 121 14.00 -17.55 -13.51
N ALA A 122 13.60 -17.55 -13.65
CA ALA A 122 14.06 -17.94 -13.83
C ALA A 122 14.18 -18.49 -13.45
N ARG A 123 14.02 -18.88 -13.30
CA ARG A 123 14.61 -19.37 -13.17
C ARG A 123 14.51 -19.89 -12.91
N ARG A 124 14.10 -19.94 -12.95
CA ARG A 124 14.47 -20.38 -13.05
C ARG A 124 14.45 -20.68 -13.31
N ARG A 125 14.08 -20.68 -13.37
CA ARG A 125 14.50 -20.90 -13.87
C ARG A 125 14.83 -21.05 -14.17
N SER A 126 14.54 -21.21 -14.22
CA SER A 126 15.26 -21.24 -14.67
C SER A 126 15.60 -21.61 -14.65
N ARG A 127 15.43 -21.88 -14.88
CA ARG A 127 16.08 -22.22 -15.14
C ARG A 127 16.41 -22.60 -15.45
N LYS A 128 16.28 -22.82 -15.84
CA LYS A 128 16.78 -23.06 -16.30
C LYS A 128 17.04 -23.14 -16.76
N THR A 129 16.72 -23.22 -17.09
CA THR A 129 17.14 -23.18 -17.56
C THR A 129 17.35 -23.08 -17.85
N ASN A 130 17.28 -23.47 -18.07
CA ASN A 130 17.70 -23.29 -18.34
C ASN A 130 17.94 -23.22 -18.50
#